data_8764529c3f01411db46ada331905bd99
#
_entry.id   8764529c3f01411db46ada331905bd99
#
_cell.length_a   1.000
_cell.length_b   1.000
_cell.length_c   1.000
_cell.angle_alpha   90.00
_cell.angle_beta   90.00
_cell.angle_gamma   90.00
#
_symmetry.space_group_name_H-M   'P 1'
#
loop_
_entity.id
_entity.type
_entity.pdbx_description
1 polymer ?
#
loop_
_entity_poly.entity_id
_entity_poly.type
_entity_poly.pdbx_seq_one_letter_code
_entity_poly.pdbx_strand_id
1 'polypeptide(L)'
;DRFIDNKTGENSVIVDPGASTHLGIDDFHSQKSKMKKGDIFLTQFEQSSDTTFAVLKEARELGMITIFNPAPFGKISRKAYQFCEIITPNETEAEQITNISLKGKRDVEKAINKIRDLGVEKVIITLGKKGAAFFDGEKISFCPGNKFGKVIDTTGAGDCFNGALASALSFGKDLRKSVEFSCAAAGLSVLKKGTAQSSPTRVELNKVLKAT
;
A
#
# COMPACT_ATOMS: atom_id res chain seq x y z
N ASP A 1 -1.55 17.56 -12.66
CA ASP A 1 -2.59 17.33 -13.68
C ASP A 1 -2.75 15.83 -13.91
N ARG A 2 -3.97 15.42 -14.25
CA ARG A 2 -4.34 14.02 -14.43
C ARG A 2 -5.06 13.81 -15.77
N PHE A 3 -4.63 12.80 -16.51
CA PHE A 3 -5.25 12.36 -17.76
C PHE A 3 -5.86 10.97 -17.54
N ILE A 4 -7.12 10.79 -17.91
CA ILE A 4 -7.82 9.51 -17.82
C ILE A 4 -8.18 9.05 -19.23
N ASP A 5 -7.79 7.84 -19.60
CA ASP A 5 -8.28 7.19 -20.82
C ASP A 5 -9.74 6.79 -20.62
N ASN A 6 -10.62 7.41 -21.39
CA ASN A 6 -12.08 7.18 -21.29
C ASN A 6 -12.51 5.75 -21.70
N LYS A 7 -11.64 4.98 -22.37
CA LYS A 7 -11.93 3.60 -22.80
C LYS A 7 -11.48 2.56 -21.78
N THR A 8 -10.30 2.76 -21.20
CA THR A 8 -9.66 1.77 -20.30
C THR A 8 -9.82 2.12 -18.83
N GLY A 9 -10.06 3.40 -18.50
CA GLY A 9 -10.03 3.92 -17.12
C GLY A 9 -8.62 4.07 -16.58
N GLU A 10 -7.59 3.77 -17.37
CA GLU A 10 -6.20 3.99 -17.01
C GLU A 10 -5.90 5.49 -16.91
N ASN A 11 -4.98 5.84 -16.00
CA ASN A 11 -4.61 7.23 -15.79
C ASN A 11 -3.11 7.45 -15.94
N SER A 12 -2.76 8.67 -16.33
CA SER A 12 -1.41 9.22 -16.26
C SER A 12 -1.46 10.48 -15.41
N VAL A 13 -0.55 10.59 -14.45
CA VAL A 13 -0.53 11.69 -13.49
C VAL A 13 0.79 12.46 -13.65
N ILE A 14 0.69 13.77 -13.82
CA ILE A 14 1.82 14.68 -13.70
C ILE A 14 1.80 15.21 -12.28
N VAL A 15 2.81 14.85 -11.49
CA VAL A 15 2.93 15.23 -10.08
C VAL A 15 3.92 16.39 -9.96
N ASP A 16 3.47 17.45 -9.30
CA ASP A 16 4.34 18.44 -8.68
C ASP A 16 4.32 18.18 -7.18
N PRO A 17 5.42 17.71 -6.58
CA PRO A 17 5.43 17.29 -5.18
C PRO A 17 5.23 18.43 -4.19
N GLY A 18 5.47 19.71 -4.62
CA GLY A 18 5.20 20.89 -3.81
C GLY A 18 5.75 20.80 -2.39
N ALA A 19 4.88 21.00 -1.41
CA ALA A 19 5.24 21.01 0.01
C ALA A 19 5.76 19.65 0.52
N SER A 20 5.43 18.53 -0.14
CA SER A 20 5.92 17.20 0.28
C SER A 20 7.44 17.10 0.26
N THR A 21 8.11 17.86 -0.62
CA THR A 21 9.59 17.90 -0.68
C THR A 21 10.25 18.53 0.54
N HIS A 22 9.50 19.31 1.31
CA HIS A 22 9.98 19.99 2.52
C HIS A 22 9.75 19.18 3.80
N LEU A 23 8.99 18.07 3.73
CA LEU A 23 8.82 17.19 4.87
C LEU A 23 10.15 16.52 5.25
N GLY A 24 10.53 16.67 6.51
CA GLY A 24 11.76 16.14 7.06
C GLY A 24 11.54 15.34 8.35
N ILE A 25 12.63 14.84 8.90
CA ILE A 25 12.61 14.09 10.16
C ILE A 25 12.11 14.95 11.34
N ASP A 26 12.32 16.25 11.30
CA ASP A 26 11.87 17.18 12.34
C ASP A 26 10.35 17.26 12.44
N ASP A 27 9.64 17.14 11.30
CA ASP A 27 8.17 17.07 11.29
C ASP A 27 7.69 15.82 12.03
N PHE A 28 8.35 14.68 11.81
CA PHE A 28 8.09 13.45 12.55
C PHE A 28 8.37 13.63 14.05
N HIS A 29 9.52 14.22 14.42
CA HIS A 29 9.89 14.48 15.80
C HIS A 29 8.89 15.38 16.52
N SER A 30 8.33 16.37 15.83
CA SER A 30 7.32 17.28 16.39
C SER A 30 6.05 16.56 16.87
N GLN A 31 5.75 15.38 16.32
CA GLN A 31 4.59 14.55 16.66
C GLN A 31 4.93 13.35 17.54
N LYS A 32 6.22 13.09 17.81
CA LYS A 32 6.71 11.88 18.48
C LYS A 32 6.05 11.62 19.84
N SER A 33 5.74 12.67 20.59
CA SER A 33 5.07 12.57 21.89
C SER A 33 3.65 11.98 21.82
N LYS A 34 3.03 11.99 20.66
CA LYS A 34 1.68 11.44 20.42
C LYS A 34 1.72 9.99 19.94
N MET A 35 2.90 9.50 19.52
CA MET A 35 3.09 8.17 18.95
C MET A 35 3.29 7.15 20.06
N LYS A 36 2.72 5.95 19.89
CA LYS A 36 2.78 4.87 20.87
C LYS A 36 3.19 3.57 20.21
N LYS A 37 3.80 2.69 20.99
CA LYS A 37 4.04 1.31 20.60
C LYS A 37 2.73 0.65 20.16
N GLY A 38 2.76 0.01 18.98
CA GLY A 38 1.59 -0.65 18.37
C GLY A 38 0.74 0.26 17.49
N ASP A 39 0.99 1.57 17.48
CA ASP A 39 0.39 2.44 16.45
C ASP A 39 0.87 2.05 15.05
N ILE A 40 0.12 2.45 14.03
CA ILE A 40 0.48 2.17 12.64
C ILE A 40 1.10 3.40 12.02
N PHE A 41 2.29 3.22 11.46
CA PHE A 41 2.98 4.22 10.67
C PHE A 41 2.95 3.83 9.19
N LEU A 42 2.23 4.61 8.38
CA LEU A 42 2.13 4.42 6.94
C LEU A 42 2.85 5.55 6.21
N THR A 43 3.77 5.21 5.31
CA THR A 43 4.50 6.18 4.49
C THR A 43 4.71 5.69 3.06
N GLN A 44 5.05 6.63 2.16
CA GLN A 44 5.32 6.41 0.74
C GLN A 44 6.64 7.09 0.34
N PHE A 45 6.84 7.28 -0.99
CA PHE A 45 7.95 8.07 -1.57
C PHE A 45 7.54 9.46 -2.08
N GLU A 46 6.55 10.07 -1.47
CA GLU A 46 6.15 11.45 -1.79
C GLU A 46 7.13 12.52 -1.23
N GLN A 47 7.92 12.15 -0.25
CA GLN A 47 9.04 12.92 0.32
C GLN A 47 10.39 12.33 -0.11
N SER A 48 11.50 12.92 0.35
CA SER A 48 12.84 12.42 0.01
C SER A 48 13.04 10.98 0.52
N SER A 49 13.87 10.21 -0.20
CA SER A 49 14.22 8.85 0.22
C SER A 49 14.94 8.82 1.57
N ASP A 50 15.74 9.85 1.87
CA ASP A 50 16.45 9.94 3.16
C ASP A 50 15.47 10.18 4.31
N THR A 51 14.49 11.07 4.12
CA THR A 51 13.40 11.28 5.09
C THR A 51 12.60 9.99 5.28
N THR A 52 12.16 9.34 4.18
CA THR A 52 11.41 8.08 4.24
C THR A 52 12.16 7.02 5.04
N PHE A 53 13.46 6.88 4.79
CA PHE A 53 14.30 5.93 5.53
C PHE A 53 14.40 6.27 7.02
N ALA A 54 14.66 7.53 7.35
CA ALA A 54 14.81 7.99 8.73
C ALA A 54 13.52 7.79 9.54
N VAL A 55 12.37 8.18 8.99
CA VAL A 55 11.08 8.04 9.70
C VAL A 55 10.65 6.57 9.85
N LEU A 56 10.90 5.71 8.84
CA LEU A 56 10.64 4.27 8.95
C LEU A 56 11.45 3.64 10.08
N LYS A 57 12.74 3.98 10.14
CA LYS A 57 13.63 3.50 11.19
C LYS A 57 13.13 3.91 12.57
N GLU A 58 12.88 5.20 12.79
CA GLU A 58 12.43 5.69 14.10
C GLU A 58 11.04 5.15 14.48
N ALA A 59 10.10 5.06 13.55
CA ALA A 59 8.81 4.46 13.81
C ALA A 59 8.95 2.99 14.25
N ARG A 60 9.85 2.23 13.61
CA ARG A 60 10.13 0.84 13.99
C ARG A 60 10.77 0.76 15.38
N GLU A 61 11.73 1.65 15.70
CA GLU A 61 12.39 1.74 17.02
C GLU A 61 11.41 2.12 18.14
N LEU A 62 10.36 2.91 17.84
CA LEU A 62 9.25 3.19 18.74
C LEU A 62 8.29 2.00 18.94
N GLY A 63 8.49 0.90 18.21
CA GLY A 63 7.64 -0.28 18.24
C GLY A 63 6.30 -0.11 17.53
N MET A 64 6.22 0.81 16.57
CA MET A 64 5.06 0.96 15.69
C MET A 64 5.05 -0.12 14.61
N ILE A 65 3.88 -0.45 14.10
CA ILE A 65 3.71 -1.28 12.89
C ILE A 65 3.99 -0.40 11.67
N THR A 66 5.07 -0.67 10.96
CA THR A 66 5.47 0.14 9.80
C THR A 66 4.92 -0.44 8.50
N ILE A 67 4.16 0.36 7.76
CA ILE A 67 3.66 0.04 6.41
C ILE A 67 4.34 0.98 5.43
N PHE A 68 5.02 0.42 4.44
CA PHE A 68 5.67 1.17 3.39
C PHE A 68 5.04 0.86 2.03
N ASN A 69 4.46 1.89 1.41
CA ASN A 69 4.02 1.83 0.02
C ASN A 69 5.10 2.49 -0.86
N PRO A 70 5.84 1.75 -1.70
CA PRO A 70 6.96 2.28 -2.48
C PRO A 70 6.52 3.07 -3.72
N ALA A 71 5.55 3.95 -3.58
CA ALA A 71 4.94 4.78 -4.61
C ALA A 71 5.17 6.29 -4.35
N PRO A 72 5.51 7.09 -5.38
CA PRO A 72 6.04 6.64 -6.67
C PRO A 72 7.38 5.91 -6.49
N PHE A 73 7.66 4.91 -7.35
CA PHE A 73 8.89 4.13 -7.17
C PHE A 73 10.14 5.02 -7.19
N GLY A 74 10.95 4.90 -6.16
CA GLY A 74 12.21 5.58 -5.98
C GLY A 74 13.33 4.63 -5.55
N LYS A 75 14.58 5.06 -5.69
CA LYS A 75 15.72 4.30 -5.19
C LYS A 75 15.80 4.43 -3.68
N ILE A 76 15.50 3.35 -2.97
CA ILE A 76 15.71 3.25 -1.53
C ILE A 76 16.96 2.40 -1.24
N SER A 77 17.68 2.76 -0.18
CA SER A 77 18.76 1.92 0.33
C SER A 77 18.21 0.53 0.71
N ARG A 78 18.93 -0.53 0.34
CA ARG A 78 18.56 -1.90 0.77
C ARG A 78 18.39 -2.02 2.29
N LYS A 79 19.12 -1.21 3.06
CA LYS A 79 19.02 -1.18 4.53
C LYS A 79 17.68 -0.64 5.03
N ALA A 80 16.91 0.09 4.21
CA ALA A 80 15.61 0.62 4.62
C ALA A 80 14.56 -0.48 4.73
N TYR A 81 14.64 -1.52 3.90
CA TYR A 81 13.64 -2.59 3.87
C TYR A 81 13.54 -3.33 5.22
N GLN A 82 14.62 -3.44 5.99
CA GLN A 82 14.60 -4.08 7.31
C GLN A 82 13.76 -3.33 8.36
N PHE A 83 13.42 -2.06 8.11
CA PHE A 83 12.54 -1.27 8.97
C PHE A 83 11.08 -1.30 8.53
N CYS A 84 10.79 -1.97 7.42
CA CYS A 84 9.43 -2.17 6.92
C CYS A 84 8.87 -3.48 7.48
N GLU A 85 7.88 -3.41 8.35
CA GLU A 85 7.16 -4.62 8.75
C GLU A 85 6.30 -5.12 7.59
N ILE A 86 5.60 -4.21 6.92
CA ILE A 86 4.74 -4.51 5.79
C ILE A 86 5.14 -3.62 4.61
N ILE A 87 5.31 -4.20 3.43
CA ILE A 87 5.48 -3.45 2.19
C ILE A 87 4.33 -3.75 1.21
N THR A 88 3.88 -2.71 0.49
CA THR A 88 2.69 -2.81 -0.39
C THR A 88 2.94 -2.31 -1.81
N PRO A 89 3.91 -2.87 -2.56
CA PRO A 89 4.12 -2.48 -3.95
C PRO A 89 2.96 -2.94 -4.85
N ASN A 90 2.74 -2.20 -5.94
CA ASN A 90 1.97 -2.69 -7.09
C ASN A 90 2.82 -3.60 -7.99
N GLU A 91 2.24 -4.12 -9.10
CA GLU A 91 2.96 -4.99 -10.05
C GLU A 91 4.23 -4.30 -10.58
N THR A 92 4.15 -3.06 -11.03
CA THR A 92 5.27 -2.30 -11.59
C THR A 92 6.37 -2.04 -10.56
N GLU A 93 6.01 -1.62 -9.37
CA GLU A 93 6.94 -1.37 -8.27
C GLU A 93 7.63 -2.66 -7.83
N ALA A 94 6.87 -3.76 -7.74
CA ALA A 94 7.44 -5.08 -7.42
C ALA A 94 8.42 -5.56 -8.49
N GLU A 95 8.12 -5.35 -9.78
CA GLU A 95 9.05 -5.63 -10.89
C GLU A 95 10.34 -4.80 -10.76
N GLN A 96 10.22 -3.52 -10.43
CA GLN A 96 11.36 -2.61 -10.27
C GLN A 96 12.22 -2.97 -9.05
N ILE A 97 11.60 -3.32 -7.92
CA ILE A 97 12.31 -3.76 -6.71
C ILE A 97 13.07 -5.06 -6.97
N THR A 98 12.42 -6.00 -7.66
CA THR A 98 12.91 -7.37 -7.78
C THR A 98 13.66 -7.65 -9.07
N ASN A 99 13.47 -6.83 -10.09
CA ASN A 99 13.90 -7.09 -11.47
C ASN A 99 13.34 -8.44 -11.99
N ILE A 100 12.08 -8.77 -11.62
CA ILE A 100 11.34 -9.96 -12.06
C ILE A 100 10.08 -9.47 -12.77
N SER A 101 9.88 -9.85 -14.03
CA SER A 101 8.62 -9.54 -14.74
C SER A 101 7.48 -10.43 -14.26
N LEU A 102 6.36 -9.83 -13.84
CA LEU A 102 5.23 -10.53 -13.21
C LEU A 102 4.22 -11.01 -14.26
N LYS A 103 4.55 -12.08 -14.99
CA LYS A 103 3.69 -12.65 -16.03
C LYS A 103 2.65 -13.62 -15.49
N GLY A 104 2.85 -14.17 -14.31
CA GLY A 104 1.95 -15.14 -13.71
C GLY A 104 2.18 -15.36 -12.22
N LYS A 105 1.35 -16.22 -11.64
CA LYS A 105 1.34 -16.51 -10.19
C LYS A 105 2.71 -16.89 -9.64
N ARG A 106 3.45 -17.75 -10.37
CA ARG A 106 4.80 -18.18 -9.96
C ARG A 106 5.80 -17.03 -9.90
N ASP A 107 5.68 -16.04 -10.79
CA ASP A 107 6.59 -14.89 -10.79
C ASP A 107 6.26 -13.94 -9.65
N VAL A 108 4.98 -13.78 -9.32
CA VAL A 108 4.54 -13.04 -8.12
C VAL A 108 5.08 -13.70 -6.85
N GLU A 109 5.02 -15.04 -6.73
CA GLU A 109 5.58 -15.78 -5.59
C GLU A 109 7.11 -15.58 -5.48
N LYS A 110 7.84 -15.61 -6.62
CA LYS A 110 9.29 -15.31 -6.64
C LYS A 110 9.57 -13.88 -6.22
N ALA A 111 8.79 -12.91 -6.70
CA ALA A 111 8.95 -11.50 -6.32
C ALA A 111 8.71 -11.29 -4.83
N ILE A 112 7.66 -11.88 -4.26
CA ILE A 112 7.41 -11.85 -2.81
C ILE A 112 8.63 -12.37 -2.05
N ASN A 113 9.16 -13.55 -2.41
CA ASN A 113 10.32 -14.11 -1.73
C ASN A 113 11.55 -13.21 -1.86
N LYS A 114 11.80 -12.65 -3.04
CA LYS A 114 12.92 -11.73 -3.25
C LYS A 114 12.81 -10.43 -2.44
N ILE A 115 11.60 -9.91 -2.23
CA ILE A 115 11.37 -8.75 -1.36
C ILE A 115 11.60 -9.13 0.10
N ARG A 116 11.18 -10.33 0.53
CA ARG A 116 11.47 -10.85 1.88
C ARG A 116 12.97 -10.97 2.14
N ASP A 117 13.76 -11.42 1.15
CA ASP A 117 15.22 -11.51 1.24
C ASP A 117 15.90 -10.13 1.46
N LEU A 118 15.17 -9.02 1.25
CA LEU A 118 15.61 -7.68 1.60
C LEU A 118 15.42 -7.34 3.08
N GLY A 119 14.73 -8.20 3.86
CA GLY A 119 14.49 -8.03 5.28
C GLY A 119 13.07 -7.59 5.66
N VAL A 120 12.13 -7.58 4.72
CA VAL A 120 10.73 -7.25 4.99
C VAL A 120 10.01 -8.46 5.61
N GLU A 121 9.27 -8.25 6.69
CA GLU A 121 8.57 -9.34 7.40
C GLU A 121 7.33 -9.82 6.64
N LYS A 122 6.52 -8.91 6.12
CA LYS A 122 5.27 -9.18 5.42
C LYS A 122 5.22 -8.43 4.10
N VAL A 123 4.85 -9.09 3.03
CA VAL A 123 4.81 -8.51 1.68
C VAL A 123 3.41 -8.63 1.12
N ILE A 124 2.88 -7.55 0.58
CA ILE A 124 1.60 -7.53 -0.14
C ILE A 124 1.87 -6.91 -1.51
N ILE A 125 1.67 -7.66 -2.60
CA ILE A 125 1.73 -7.13 -3.97
C ILE A 125 0.30 -6.91 -4.44
N THR A 126 -0.07 -5.67 -4.73
CA THR A 126 -1.37 -5.35 -5.33
C THR A 126 -1.34 -5.66 -6.83
N LEU A 127 -2.37 -6.37 -7.32
CA LEU A 127 -2.45 -6.92 -8.67
C LEU A 127 -3.62 -6.32 -9.48
N GLY A 128 -3.96 -5.07 -9.18
CA GLY A 128 -5.07 -4.35 -9.79
C GLY A 128 -6.39 -5.14 -9.70
N LYS A 129 -7.06 -5.35 -10.83
CA LYS A 129 -8.34 -6.09 -10.89
C LYS A 129 -8.25 -7.56 -10.47
N LYS A 130 -7.04 -8.12 -10.36
CA LYS A 130 -6.80 -9.50 -9.89
C LYS A 130 -6.79 -9.58 -8.35
N GLY A 131 -6.74 -8.45 -7.64
CA GLY A 131 -6.71 -8.39 -6.19
C GLY A 131 -5.31 -8.19 -5.62
N ALA A 132 -4.86 -9.06 -4.71
CA ALA A 132 -3.55 -8.99 -4.09
C ALA A 132 -2.96 -10.38 -3.81
N ALA A 133 -1.64 -10.46 -3.84
CA ALA A 133 -0.89 -11.60 -3.33
C ALA A 133 -0.12 -11.15 -2.09
N PHE A 134 -0.04 -11.98 -1.06
CA PHE A 134 0.63 -11.59 0.17
C PHE A 134 1.31 -12.75 0.88
N PHE A 135 2.38 -12.43 1.61
CA PHE A 135 3.02 -13.29 2.58
C PHE A 135 2.71 -12.76 3.98
N ASP A 136 2.12 -13.60 4.83
CA ASP A 136 1.63 -13.23 6.16
C ASP A 136 2.61 -13.53 7.31
N GLY A 137 3.82 -14.00 6.98
CA GLY A 137 4.81 -14.50 7.93
C GLY A 137 4.97 -16.02 7.86
N GLU A 138 3.96 -16.75 7.36
CA GLU A 138 3.94 -18.21 7.28
C GLU A 138 3.89 -18.71 5.84
N LYS A 139 2.96 -18.17 5.04
CA LYS A 139 2.69 -18.63 3.68
C LYS A 139 2.30 -17.52 2.72
N ILE A 140 2.49 -17.79 1.42
CA ILE A 140 1.98 -16.92 0.36
C ILE A 140 0.53 -17.30 0.05
N SER A 141 -0.32 -16.28 0.01
CA SER A 141 -1.74 -16.40 -0.28
C SER A 141 -2.17 -15.38 -1.32
N PHE A 142 -3.30 -15.64 -1.98
CA PHE A 142 -3.89 -14.77 -2.98
C PHE A 142 -5.30 -14.40 -2.53
N CYS A 143 -5.57 -13.08 -2.50
CA CYS A 143 -6.89 -12.52 -2.30
C CYS A 143 -7.43 -12.08 -3.66
N PRO A 144 -8.55 -12.62 -4.15
CA PRO A 144 -9.11 -12.21 -5.43
C PRO A 144 -9.61 -10.76 -5.38
N GLY A 145 -9.56 -10.08 -6.52
CA GLY A 145 -10.14 -8.75 -6.65
C GLY A 145 -11.67 -8.81 -6.65
N ASN A 146 -12.28 -7.85 -6.00
CA ASN A 146 -13.72 -7.72 -5.91
C ASN A 146 -14.29 -6.94 -7.10
N LYS A 147 -15.35 -7.43 -7.73
CA LYS A 147 -16.06 -6.77 -8.82
C LYS A 147 -17.43 -6.33 -8.33
N PHE A 148 -17.52 -5.09 -7.89
CA PHE A 148 -18.78 -4.51 -7.38
C PHE A 148 -19.58 -3.73 -8.43
N GLY A 149 -18.99 -3.46 -9.61
CA GLY A 149 -19.64 -2.71 -10.68
C GLY A 149 -18.68 -2.32 -11.81
N LYS A 150 -19.10 -1.36 -12.64
CA LYS A 150 -18.28 -0.81 -13.71
C LYS A 150 -17.24 0.14 -13.14
N VAL A 151 -15.97 -0.08 -13.48
CA VAL A 151 -14.87 0.83 -13.12
C VAL A 151 -15.08 2.19 -13.81
N ILE A 152 -14.98 3.26 -13.02
CA ILE A 152 -15.11 4.65 -13.49
C ILE A 152 -13.75 5.35 -13.43
N ASP A 153 -13.00 5.18 -12.32
CA ASP A 153 -11.75 5.87 -12.08
C ASP A 153 -10.86 5.04 -11.15
N THR A 154 -9.68 4.66 -11.59
CA THR A 154 -8.74 3.85 -10.80
C THR A 154 -7.78 4.69 -9.95
N THR A 155 -7.85 6.02 -10.04
CA THR A 155 -6.97 6.92 -9.30
C THR A 155 -7.18 6.80 -7.80
N GLY A 156 -6.08 6.69 -7.05
CA GLY A 156 -6.13 6.57 -5.60
C GLY A 156 -6.60 5.20 -5.08
N ALA A 157 -6.80 4.21 -5.96
CA ALA A 157 -7.17 2.86 -5.51
C ALA A 157 -6.09 2.23 -4.61
N GLY A 158 -4.81 2.48 -4.91
CA GLY A 158 -3.67 2.08 -4.07
C GLY A 158 -3.68 2.77 -2.71
N ASP A 159 -3.97 4.09 -2.68
CA ASP A 159 -4.06 4.86 -1.44
C ASP A 159 -5.23 4.37 -0.59
N CYS A 160 -6.38 4.13 -1.22
CA CYS A 160 -7.54 3.55 -0.56
C CYS A 160 -7.25 2.16 0.01
N PHE A 161 -6.51 1.31 -0.73
CA PHE A 161 -6.04 0.01 -0.25
C PHE A 161 -5.18 0.16 1.00
N ASN A 162 -4.16 1.02 0.96
CA ASN A 162 -3.23 1.22 2.06
C ASN A 162 -3.89 1.83 3.30
N GLY A 163 -4.77 2.82 3.12
CA GLY A 163 -5.56 3.41 4.20
C GLY A 163 -6.50 2.39 4.86
N ALA A 164 -7.15 1.54 4.05
CA ALA A 164 -7.99 0.46 4.54
C ALA A 164 -7.18 -0.63 5.28
N LEU A 165 -5.97 -0.96 4.79
CA LEU A 165 -5.05 -1.90 5.43
C LEU A 165 -4.65 -1.40 6.83
N ALA A 166 -4.19 -0.16 6.92
CA ALA A 166 -3.83 0.48 8.18
C ALA A 166 -5.02 0.50 9.15
N SER A 167 -6.20 0.89 8.66
CA SER A 167 -7.43 0.88 9.47
C SER A 167 -7.79 -0.52 9.97
N ALA A 168 -7.76 -1.54 9.12
CA ALA A 168 -8.12 -2.90 9.51
C ALA A 168 -7.16 -3.47 10.56
N LEU A 169 -5.86 -3.24 10.39
CA LEU A 169 -4.82 -3.63 11.35
C LEU A 169 -4.98 -2.90 12.69
N SER A 170 -5.32 -1.59 12.68
CA SER A 170 -5.54 -0.82 13.92
C SER A 170 -6.74 -1.33 14.74
N PHE A 171 -7.70 -2.01 14.08
CA PHE A 171 -8.79 -2.72 14.75
C PHE A 171 -8.45 -4.16 15.15
N GLY A 172 -7.18 -4.55 15.10
CA GLY A 172 -6.71 -5.87 15.52
C GLY A 172 -7.05 -7.02 14.58
N LYS A 173 -7.39 -6.73 13.31
CA LYS A 173 -7.57 -7.79 12.32
C LYS A 173 -6.21 -8.42 11.96
N ASP A 174 -6.21 -9.73 11.73
CA ASP A 174 -5.06 -10.41 11.14
C ASP A 174 -4.76 -9.89 9.71
N LEU A 175 -3.57 -10.19 9.19
CA LEU A 175 -3.15 -9.67 7.89
C LEU A 175 -4.09 -10.13 6.76
N ARG A 176 -4.53 -11.38 6.75
CA ARG A 176 -5.43 -11.92 5.74
C ARG A 176 -6.74 -11.12 5.67
N LYS A 177 -7.41 -10.96 6.81
CA LYS A 177 -8.66 -10.20 6.91
C LYS A 177 -8.45 -8.73 6.56
N SER A 178 -7.28 -8.17 6.90
CA SER A 178 -6.92 -6.80 6.55
C SER A 178 -6.72 -6.64 5.03
N VAL A 179 -6.09 -7.61 4.36
CA VAL A 179 -5.94 -7.62 2.89
C VAL A 179 -7.30 -7.77 2.20
N GLU A 180 -8.16 -8.68 2.67
CA GLU A 180 -9.52 -8.87 2.14
C GLU A 180 -10.34 -7.58 2.27
N PHE A 181 -10.29 -6.93 3.42
CA PHE A 181 -10.93 -5.64 3.68
C PHE A 181 -10.40 -4.54 2.74
N SER A 182 -9.08 -4.51 2.51
CA SER A 182 -8.42 -3.53 1.64
C SER A 182 -8.75 -3.75 0.17
N CYS A 183 -8.80 -5.01 -0.29
CA CYS A 183 -9.23 -5.35 -1.65
C CYS A 183 -10.69 -4.91 -1.90
N ALA A 184 -11.57 -5.08 -0.91
CA ALA A 184 -12.95 -4.62 -1.01
C ALA A 184 -13.03 -3.09 -1.04
N ALA A 185 -12.25 -2.39 -0.21
CA ALA A 185 -12.20 -0.93 -0.19
C ALA A 185 -11.75 -0.36 -1.53
N ALA A 186 -10.62 -0.86 -2.06
CA ALA A 186 -10.11 -0.47 -3.36
C ALA A 186 -11.10 -0.80 -4.51
N GLY A 187 -11.76 -1.96 -4.43
CA GLY A 187 -12.78 -2.35 -5.41
C GLY A 187 -14.02 -1.46 -5.41
N LEU A 188 -14.39 -0.87 -4.28
CA LEU A 188 -15.48 0.12 -4.20
C LEU A 188 -15.03 1.52 -4.63
N SER A 189 -13.81 1.92 -4.31
CA SER A 189 -13.30 3.25 -4.64
C SER A 189 -13.29 3.50 -6.16
N VAL A 190 -12.97 2.50 -6.96
CA VAL A 190 -12.90 2.63 -8.43
C VAL A 190 -14.27 2.80 -9.11
N LEU A 191 -15.37 2.73 -8.39
CA LEU A 191 -16.73 2.94 -8.89
C LEU A 191 -17.17 4.41 -8.84
N LYS A 192 -16.33 5.30 -8.33
CA LYS A 192 -16.61 6.74 -8.18
C LYS A 192 -15.44 7.54 -8.76
N LYS A 193 -15.71 8.75 -9.25
CA LYS A 193 -14.64 9.69 -9.62
C LYS A 193 -13.99 10.28 -8.39
N GLY A 194 -12.70 10.52 -8.48
CA GLY A 194 -11.92 11.19 -7.44
C GLY A 194 -11.02 10.24 -6.68
N THR A 195 -10.31 10.78 -5.71
CA THR A 195 -9.34 10.06 -4.87
C THR A 195 -9.91 9.88 -3.45
N ALA A 196 -9.70 10.83 -2.55
CA ALA A 196 -10.19 10.72 -1.18
C ALA A 196 -11.72 10.58 -1.10
N GLN A 197 -12.48 11.31 -1.94
CA GLN A 197 -13.94 11.27 -1.96
C GLN A 197 -14.51 9.95 -2.49
N SER A 198 -13.72 9.19 -3.27
CA SER A 198 -14.14 7.87 -3.78
C SER A 198 -14.00 6.76 -2.73
N SER A 199 -13.22 7.00 -1.67
CA SER A 199 -13.01 6.01 -0.61
C SER A 199 -14.33 5.63 0.06
N PRO A 200 -14.62 4.32 0.23
CA PRO A 200 -15.85 3.89 0.84
C PRO A 200 -15.87 4.15 2.35
N THR A 201 -17.06 4.39 2.88
CA THR A 201 -17.27 4.40 4.31
C THR A 201 -17.23 2.98 4.88
N ARG A 202 -17.00 2.85 6.20
CA ARG A 202 -17.04 1.57 6.89
C ARG A 202 -18.40 0.87 6.74
N VAL A 203 -19.49 1.65 6.65
CA VAL A 203 -20.83 1.11 6.46
C VAL A 203 -20.98 0.46 5.08
N GLU A 204 -20.50 1.13 4.03
CA GLU A 204 -20.50 0.59 2.66
C GLU A 204 -19.67 -0.70 2.58
N LEU A 205 -18.45 -0.70 3.16
CA LEU A 205 -17.60 -1.88 3.22
C LEU A 205 -18.24 -3.07 3.94
N ASN A 206 -18.84 -2.81 5.11
CA ASN A 206 -19.49 -3.88 5.87
C ASN A 206 -20.67 -4.50 5.14
N LYS A 207 -21.37 -3.74 4.28
CA LYS A 207 -22.48 -4.29 3.46
C LYS A 207 -21.97 -5.32 2.46
N VAL A 208 -20.86 -5.02 1.75
CA VAL A 208 -20.34 -5.93 0.72
C VAL A 208 -19.60 -7.12 1.32
N LEU A 209 -18.90 -6.94 2.45
CA LEU A 209 -18.19 -8.03 3.14
C LEU A 209 -19.11 -9.03 3.86
N LYS A 210 -20.37 -8.66 4.15
CA LYS A 210 -21.37 -9.57 4.72
C LYS A 210 -22.11 -10.35 3.64
N ALA A 211 -22.06 -9.88 2.40
CA ALA A 211 -22.72 -10.50 1.25
C ALA A 211 -21.82 -11.52 0.51
N THR A 212 -20.54 -11.59 0.89
CA THR A 212 -19.54 -12.54 0.39
C THR A 212 -19.31 -13.65 1.41
#